data_e83f3293055123c7ec70c0e255b8b0fe
#
_entry.id   e83f3293055123c7ec70c0e255b8b0fe
#
_cell.length_a   1.000
_cell.length_b   1.000
_cell.length_c   1.000
_cell.angle_alpha   90.00
_cell.angle_beta   90.00
_cell.angle_gamma   90.00
#
_symmetry.space_group_name_H-M   'P 1'
#
loop_
_entity.id
_entity.type
_entity.pdbx_description
1 polymer ?
#
loop_
_entity_poly.entity_id
_entity_poly.type
_entity_poly.pdbx_seq_one_letter_code
_entity_poly.pdbx_strand_id
1 'polypeptide(L)'
;LSLSTDRTRQFEAAALPHLDAAWNLARWLLRDDQLADDAVQEACLRAFRFFEGLRGESARPWLLGIVRNACYDWMRQNRQLADQLEFDELRDSEAVSAPFSSSADGDPARQWEQRVQGERVNAAIDALPPVYREVIVLRELEELRYEDIARIAGIPLGTVMSRLSRARSMLRESLRDERPGDAGGRTRHVNV
;
A
#
# COMPACT_ATOMS: atom_id res chain seq x y z
N LEU A 1 -38.38 4.72 8.84
CA LEU A 1 -37.26 4.22 9.70
C LEU A 1 -36.70 2.87 9.19
N SER A 2 -37.54 1.98 8.58
CA SER A 2 -37.13 0.63 8.13
C SER A 2 -36.12 0.63 6.97
N LEU A 3 -36.30 1.49 5.95
CA LEU A 3 -35.46 1.54 4.74
C LEU A 3 -34.00 1.98 5.02
N SER A 4 -33.82 2.90 5.97
CA SER A 4 -32.48 3.37 6.36
C SER A 4 -31.68 2.27 7.06
N THR A 5 -32.34 1.50 7.92
CA THR A 5 -31.72 0.39 8.66
C THR A 5 -31.33 -0.78 7.73
N ASP A 6 -32.13 -1.05 6.72
CA ASP A 6 -31.83 -2.10 5.74
C ASP A 6 -30.64 -1.72 4.84
N ARG A 7 -30.59 -0.49 4.38
CA ARG A 7 -29.45 0.05 3.62
C ARG A 7 -28.15 -0.03 4.41
N THR A 8 -28.16 0.33 5.69
CA THR A 8 -26.99 0.26 6.55
C THR A 8 -26.49 -1.17 6.69
N ARG A 9 -27.39 -2.12 6.96
CA ARG A 9 -27.03 -3.55 7.06
C ARG A 9 -26.45 -4.10 5.75
N GLN A 10 -27.01 -3.73 4.60
CA GLN A 10 -26.52 -4.16 3.30
C GLN A 10 -25.13 -3.59 3.02
N PHE A 11 -24.89 -2.33 3.38
CA PHE A 11 -23.57 -1.71 3.27
C PHE A 11 -22.57 -2.38 4.19
N GLU A 12 -22.91 -2.60 5.46
CA GLU A 12 -22.06 -3.29 6.43
C GLU A 12 -21.67 -4.69 5.92
N ALA A 13 -22.64 -5.47 5.45
CA ALA A 13 -22.37 -6.80 4.91
C ALA A 13 -21.45 -6.77 3.68
N ALA A 14 -21.49 -5.71 2.88
CA ALA A 14 -20.67 -5.56 1.70
C ALA A 14 -19.27 -4.98 1.99
N ALA A 15 -19.14 -4.07 2.96
CA ALA A 15 -17.92 -3.32 3.22
C ALA A 15 -17.05 -3.91 4.33
N LEU A 16 -17.64 -4.34 5.45
CA LEU A 16 -16.89 -4.80 6.64
C LEU A 16 -15.91 -5.94 6.34
N PRO A 17 -16.22 -6.95 5.49
CA PRO A 17 -15.27 -8.02 5.19
C PRO A 17 -14.01 -7.55 4.47
N HIS A 18 -13.97 -6.30 4.01
CA HIS A 18 -12.88 -5.75 3.20
C HIS A 18 -12.16 -4.58 3.86
N LEU A 19 -12.49 -4.25 5.13
CA LEU A 19 -11.86 -3.14 5.84
C LEU A 19 -10.37 -3.37 6.09
N ASP A 20 -9.96 -4.60 6.39
CA ASP A 20 -8.54 -4.92 6.59
C ASP A 20 -7.73 -4.67 5.31
N ALA A 21 -8.26 -5.09 4.16
CA ALA A 21 -7.65 -4.83 2.85
C ALA A 21 -7.63 -3.33 2.52
N ALA A 22 -8.69 -2.60 2.89
CA ALA A 22 -8.79 -1.16 2.71
C ALA A 22 -7.74 -0.41 3.55
N TRP A 23 -7.62 -0.77 4.82
CA TRP A 23 -6.63 -0.20 5.73
C TRP A 23 -5.20 -0.53 5.29
N ASN A 24 -4.96 -1.78 4.93
CA ASN A 24 -3.66 -2.24 4.44
C ASN A 24 -3.21 -1.43 3.21
N LEU A 25 -4.10 -1.25 2.22
CA LEU A 25 -3.82 -0.42 1.06
C LEU A 25 -3.51 1.04 1.44
N ALA A 26 -4.33 1.64 2.31
CA ALA A 26 -4.13 3.01 2.76
C ALA A 26 -2.80 3.18 3.49
N ARG A 27 -2.48 2.26 4.41
CA ARG A 27 -1.22 2.22 5.16
C ARG A 27 0.01 2.19 4.23
N TRP A 28 -0.01 1.33 3.23
CA TRP A 28 1.07 1.25 2.25
C TRP A 28 1.19 2.51 1.37
N LEU A 29 0.07 3.15 1.04
CA LEU A 29 0.10 4.37 0.22
C LEU A 29 0.55 5.59 1.01
N LEU A 30 0.04 5.78 2.23
CA LEU A 30 0.27 6.96 3.06
C LEU A 30 1.51 6.85 3.95
N ARG A 31 1.95 5.61 4.28
CA ARG A 31 3.12 5.31 5.14
C ARG A 31 2.96 5.84 6.58
N ASP A 32 1.72 5.99 7.01
CA ASP A 32 1.35 6.50 8.32
C ASP A 32 0.04 5.83 8.74
N ASP A 33 0.01 5.25 9.94
CA ASP A 33 -1.12 4.48 10.43
C ASP A 33 -2.33 5.38 10.73
N GLN A 34 -2.10 6.56 11.29
CA GLN A 34 -3.17 7.49 11.63
C GLN A 34 -3.82 8.08 10.38
N LEU A 35 -3.01 8.42 9.39
CA LEU A 35 -3.51 8.89 8.10
C LEU A 35 -4.24 7.78 7.33
N ALA A 36 -3.83 6.53 7.49
CA ALA A 36 -4.53 5.39 6.94
C ALA A 36 -5.93 5.23 7.55
N ASP A 37 -6.05 5.36 8.87
CA ASP A 37 -7.34 5.34 9.58
C ASP A 37 -8.26 6.44 9.07
N ASP A 38 -7.78 7.67 8.98
CA ASP A 38 -8.55 8.82 8.49
C ASP A 38 -9.01 8.63 7.04
N ALA A 39 -8.11 8.15 6.18
CA ALA A 39 -8.41 7.90 4.77
C ALA A 39 -9.45 6.78 4.59
N VAL A 40 -9.37 5.72 5.38
CA VAL A 40 -10.35 4.62 5.35
C VAL A 40 -11.70 5.10 5.88
N GLN A 41 -11.72 5.87 6.96
CA GLN A 41 -12.96 6.44 7.50
C GLN A 41 -13.65 7.34 6.46
N GLU A 42 -12.92 8.26 5.85
CA GLU A 42 -13.45 9.12 4.79
C GLU A 42 -13.94 8.31 3.58
N ALA A 43 -13.18 7.27 3.19
CA ALA A 43 -13.56 6.38 2.09
C ALA A 43 -14.84 5.61 2.42
N CYS A 44 -15.02 5.14 3.67
CA CYS A 44 -16.26 4.48 4.11
C CYS A 44 -17.46 5.41 4.06
N LEU A 45 -17.31 6.67 4.47
CA LEU A 45 -18.37 7.68 4.37
C LEU A 45 -18.76 7.94 2.90
N ARG A 46 -17.78 8.07 2.00
CA ARG A 46 -18.02 8.19 0.56
C ARG A 46 -18.69 6.93 0.00
N ALA A 47 -18.18 5.75 0.35
CA ALA A 47 -18.75 4.47 -0.06
C ALA A 47 -20.21 4.33 0.37
N PHE A 48 -20.55 4.66 1.60
CA PHE A 48 -21.94 4.63 2.08
C PHE A 48 -22.86 5.56 1.31
N ARG A 49 -22.40 6.77 0.94
CA ARG A 49 -23.17 7.72 0.13
C ARG A 49 -23.48 7.18 -1.26
N PHE A 50 -22.52 6.47 -1.86
CA PHE A 50 -22.63 5.97 -3.24
C PHE A 50 -22.95 4.48 -3.32
N PHE A 51 -23.35 3.84 -2.22
CA PHE A 51 -23.58 2.40 -2.13
C PHE A 51 -24.61 1.86 -3.14
N GLU A 52 -25.62 2.66 -3.44
CA GLU A 52 -26.64 2.27 -4.44
C GLU A 52 -26.07 2.13 -5.87
N GLY A 53 -24.90 2.69 -6.11
CA GLY A 53 -24.14 2.55 -7.36
C GLY A 53 -23.42 1.21 -7.50
N LEU A 54 -23.29 0.43 -6.42
CA LEU A 54 -22.68 -0.91 -6.43
C LEU A 54 -23.66 -1.94 -7.06
N ARG A 55 -23.88 -1.84 -8.37
CA ARG A 55 -24.78 -2.74 -9.11
C ARG A 55 -24.01 -3.89 -9.72
N GLY A 56 -24.01 -5.07 -9.05
CA GLY A 56 -23.43 -6.29 -9.61
C GLY A 56 -21.91 -6.35 -9.65
N GLU A 57 -21.21 -5.36 -9.14
CA GLU A 57 -19.77 -5.35 -9.00
C GLU A 57 -19.32 -6.02 -7.70
N SER A 58 -18.08 -6.53 -7.68
CA SER A 58 -17.49 -7.02 -6.44
C SER A 58 -17.25 -5.83 -5.49
N ALA A 59 -17.75 -5.92 -4.27
CA ALA A 59 -17.63 -4.88 -3.26
C ALA A 59 -16.16 -4.56 -2.92
N ARG A 60 -15.28 -5.58 -2.91
CA ARG A 60 -13.86 -5.40 -2.56
C ARG A 60 -13.12 -4.47 -3.53
N PRO A 61 -13.04 -4.70 -4.85
CA PRO A 61 -12.39 -3.77 -5.77
C PRO A 61 -13.02 -2.38 -5.78
N TRP A 62 -14.35 -2.29 -5.62
CA TRP A 62 -15.04 -1.02 -5.56
C TRP A 62 -14.65 -0.21 -4.33
N LEU A 63 -14.64 -0.81 -3.12
CA LEU A 63 -14.22 -0.14 -1.90
C LEU A 63 -12.75 0.28 -1.98
N LEU A 64 -11.86 -0.61 -2.44
CA LEU A 64 -10.44 -0.31 -2.59
C LEU A 64 -10.19 0.82 -3.58
N GLY A 65 -11.00 0.96 -4.63
CA GLY A 65 -10.95 2.10 -5.53
C GLY A 65 -11.28 3.43 -4.85
N ILE A 66 -12.27 3.44 -3.94
CA ILE A 66 -12.64 4.63 -3.16
C ILE A 66 -11.52 4.98 -2.18
N VAL A 67 -10.99 3.99 -1.44
CA VAL A 67 -9.87 4.17 -0.49
C VAL A 67 -8.63 4.71 -1.21
N ARG A 68 -8.25 4.10 -2.32
CA ARG A 68 -7.16 4.57 -3.16
C ARG A 68 -7.31 6.04 -3.54
N ASN A 69 -8.50 6.43 -3.99
CA ASN A 69 -8.76 7.82 -4.38
C ASN A 69 -8.65 8.77 -3.18
N ALA A 70 -9.16 8.39 -2.00
CA ALA A 70 -9.01 9.17 -0.77
C ALA A 70 -7.53 9.37 -0.41
N CYS A 71 -6.70 8.32 -0.49
CA CYS A 71 -5.25 8.41 -0.26
C CYS A 71 -4.56 9.35 -1.24
N TYR A 72 -4.87 9.28 -2.55
CA TYR A 72 -4.28 10.17 -3.54
C TYR A 72 -4.76 11.62 -3.40
N ASP A 73 -6.01 11.83 -3.00
CA ASP A 73 -6.52 13.18 -2.69
C ASP A 73 -5.74 13.78 -1.52
N TRP A 74 -5.50 13.00 -0.47
CA TRP A 74 -4.73 13.41 0.70
C TRP A 74 -3.27 13.72 0.34
N MET A 75 -2.59 12.85 -0.41
CA MET A 75 -1.22 13.08 -0.86
C MET A 75 -1.10 14.35 -1.72
N ARG A 76 -2.10 14.64 -2.55
CA ARG A 76 -2.12 15.85 -3.39
C ARG A 76 -2.29 17.11 -2.55
N GLN A 77 -3.20 17.08 -1.56
CA GLN A 77 -3.41 18.21 -0.65
C GLN A 77 -2.16 18.51 0.18
N ASN A 78 -1.50 17.47 0.70
CA ASN A 78 -0.29 17.64 1.49
C ASN A 78 0.92 18.10 0.66
N ARG A 79 1.01 17.69 -0.60
CA ARG A 79 2.06 18.22 -1.50
C ARG A 79 1.85 19.70 -1.75
N GLN A 80 0.62 20.16 -1.94
CA GLN A 80 0.30 21.60 -2.06
C GLN A 80 0.60 22.36 -0.76
N LEU A 81 0.32 21.75 0.39
CA LEU A 81 0.68 22.34 1.69
C LEU A 81 2.19 22.37 1.91
N ALA A 82 2.92 21.32 1.53
CA ALA A 82 4.37 21.28 1.61
C ALA A 82 5.01 22.33 0.69
N ASP A 83 4.53 22.46 -0.56
CA ASP A 83 4.99 23.49 -1.50
C ASP A 83 4.70 24.92 -0.98
N GLN A 84 3.65 25.11 -0.18
CA GLN A 84 3.32 26.37 0.49
C GLN A 84 4.12 26.61 1.78
N LEU A 85 4.55 25.51 2.45
CA LEU A 85 5.30 25.52 3.72
C LEU A 85 6.81 25.39 3.51
N GLU A 86 7.30 25.25 2.27
CA GLU A 86 8.75 25.19 1.95
C GLU A 86 9.50 26.48 2.33
N PHE A 87 8.82 27.40 3.04
CA PHE A 87 9.41 28.55 3.73
C PHE A 87 9.65 28.32 5.23
N ASP A 88 9.28 27.15 5.80
CA ASP A 88 9.51 26.88 7.22
C ASP A 88 9.79 25.39 7.50
N GLU A 89 11.07 25.11 7.77
CA GLU A 89 11.70 24.02 8.52
C GLU A 89 11.24 22.54 8.33
N LEU A 90 12.20 21.76 7.84
CA LEU A 90 12.46 20.32 8.02
C LEU A 90 11.65 19.65 9.14
N ARG A 91 10.72 18.78 8.77
CA ARG A 91 10.16 17.76 9.64
C ARG A 91 10.55 16.38 9.12
N ASP A 92 11.53 15.80 9.79
CA ASP A 92 11.83 14.37 9.74
C ASP A 92 10.62 13.59 10.29
N SER A 93 9.91 12.89 9.42
CA SER A 93 8.95 11.86 9.84
C SER A 93 9.67 10.52 9.84
N GLU A 94 10.07 10.06 11.00
CA GLU A 94 10.47 8.66 11.21
C GLU A 94 9.24 7.77 10.96
N ALA A 95 9.26 7.03 9.86
CA ALA A 95 8.28 6.00 9.55
C ALA A 95 8.51 4.80 10.47
N VAL A 96 7.69 4.66 11.50
CA VAL A 96 7.65 3.46 12.34
C VAL A 96 6.90 2.37 11.57
N SER A 97 7.66 1.45 10.99
CA SER A 97 7.12 0.24 10.39
C SER A 97 6.60 -0.69 11.48
N ALA A 98 5.28 -0.86 11.57
CA ALA A 98 4.70 -1.90 12.42
C ALA A 98 4.98 -3.28 11.80
N PRO A 99 5.47 -4.26 12.58
CA PRO A 99 5.78 -5.57 12.05
C PRO A 99 4.49 -6.34 11.75
N PHE A 100 4.43 -6.93 10.56
CA PHE A 100 3.42 -7.91 10.19
C PHE A 100 3.49 -9.09 11.15
N SER A 101 2.43 -9.32 11.94
CA SER A 101 2.36 -10.42 12.91
C SER A 101 2.18 -11.74 12.17
N SER A 102 3.24 -12.50 12.02
CA SER A 102 3.11 -13.92 11.69
C SER A 102 2.94 -14.72 13.00
N SER A 103 1.92 -15.58 13.01
CA SER A 103 1.59 -16.52 14.09
C SER A 103 2.78 -17.38 14.49
N ALA A 104 2.96 -17.46 15.83
CA ALA A 104 4.04 -18.19 16.48
C ALA A 104 3.78 -19.69 16.46
N ASP A 105 4.61 -20.44 15.71
CA ASP A 105 5.01 -21.81 16.06
C ASP A 105 6.30 -22.12 15.30
N GLY A 106 7.44 -22.18 15.99
CA GLY A 106 8.73 -22.48 15.34
C GLY A 106 9.95 -22.05 16.17
N ASP A 107 11.09 -22.64 15.81
CA ASP A 107 12.42 -22.34 16.33
C ASP A 107 12.69 -20.83 16.40
N PRO A 108 13.12 -20.28 17.55
CA PRO A 108 13.39 -18.85 17.74
C PRO A 108 14.37 -18.24 16.73
N ALA A 109 15.36 -19.01 16.29
CA ALA A 109 16.33 -18.55 15.29
C ALA A 109 15.68 -18.38 13.90
N ARG A 110 14.82 -19.32 13.50
CA ARG A 110 14.05 -19.21 12.24
C ARG A 110 13.02 -18.09 12.27
N GLN A 111 12.38 -17.89 13.42
CA GLN A 111 11.45 -16.75 13.60
C GLN A 111 12.16 -15.41 13.48
N TRP A 112 13.36 -15.30 14.05
CA TRP A 112 14.19 -14.11 13.92
C TRP A 112 14.59 -13.85 12.47
N GLU A 113 15.10 -14.87 11.76
CA GLU A 113 15.45 -14.74 10.33
C GLU A 113 14.25 -14.34 9.46
N GLN A 114 13.08 -14.94 9.68
CA GLN A 114 11.85 -14.60 8.97
C GLN A 114 11.40 -13.17 9.25
N ARG A 115 11.52 -12.71 10.50
CA ARG A 115 11.17 -11.33 10.88
C ARG A 115 12.10 -10.33 10.20
N VAL A 116 13.42 -10.53 10.29
CA VAL A 116 14.42 -9.68 9.61
C VAL A 116 14.19 -9.66 8.10
N GLN A 117 13.91 -10.81 7.50
CA GLN A 117 13.61 -10.89 6.07
C GLN A 117 12.31 -10.14 5.71
N GLY A 118 11.27 -10.26 6.55
CA GLY A 118 10.01 -9.52 6.38
C GLY A 118 10.20 -8.01 6.47
N GLU A 119 10.95 -7.54 7.45
CA GLU A 119 11.28 -6.11 7.61
C GLU A 119 12.04 -5.55 6.39
N ARG A 120 12.98 -6.31 5.84
CA ARG A 120 13.71 -5.92 4.62
C ARG A 120 12.79 -5.82 3.41
N VAL A 121 11.88 -6.79 3.23
CA VAL A 121 10.90 -6.75 2.13
C VAL A 121 9.97 -5.56 2.29
N ASN A 122 9.49 -5.30 3.50
CA ASN A 122 8.63 -4.16 3.80
C ASN A 122 9.33 -2.83 3.51
N ALA A 123 10.57 -2.66 3.95
CA ALA A 123 11.37 -1.48 3.66
C ALA A 123 11.60 -1.29 2.15
N ALA A 124 11.85 -2.37 1.41
CA ALA A 124 11.99 -2.32 -0.05
C ALA A 124 10.67 -1.91 -0.75
N ILE A 125 9.51 -2.39 -0.27
CA ILE A 125 8.20 -1.98 -0.79
C ILE A 125 7.94 -0.51 -0.46
N ASP A 126 8.25 -0.07 0.75
CA ASP A 126 8.11 1.33 1.17
C ASP A 126 9.00 2.30 0.37
N ALA A 127 10.15 1.85 -0.08
CA ALA A 127 11.04 2.64 -0.94
C ALA A 127 10.52 2.80 -2.38
N LEU A 128 9.55 1.99 -2.81
CA LEU A 128 8.98 2.11 -4.16
C LEU A 128 8.24 3.45 -4.33
N PRO A 129 8.33 4.08 -5.51
CA PRO A 129 7.41 5.17 -5.88
C PRO A 129 5.95 4.75 -5.76
N PRO A 130 5.02 5.63 -5.35
CA PRO A 130 3.63 5.29 -5.02
C PRO A 130 2.91 4.48 -6.11
N VAL A 131 3.11 4.81 -7.38
CA VAL A 131 2.46 4.13 -8.51
C VAL A 131 2.91 2.68 -8.72
N TYR A 132 4.11 2.31 -8.26
CA TYR A 132 4.64 0.94 -8.30
C TYR A 132 4.29 0.19 -7.03
N ARG A 133 4.33 0.86 -5.89
CA ARG A 133 3.90 0.32 -4.60
C ARG A 133 2.44 -0.09 -4.64
N GLU A 134 1.57 0.78 -5.16
CA GLU A 134 0.14 0.52 -5.34
C GLU A 134 -0.12 -0.84 -6.04
N VAL A 135 0.47 -1.06 -7.20
CA VAL A 135 0.19 -2.27 -7.97
C VAL A 135 0.80 -3.54 -7.33
N ILE A 136 1.94 -3.41 -6.61
CA ILE A 136 2.53 -4.51 -5.84
C ILE A 136 1.63 -4.89 -4.67
N VAL A 137 1.19 -3.93 -3.88
CA VAL A 137 0.29 -4.18 -2.74
C VAL A 137 -0.99 -4.84 -3.20
N LEU A 138 -1.65 -4.28 -4.21
CA LEU A 138 -2.91 -4.84 -4.74
C LEU A 138 -2.72 -6.25 -5.32
N ARG A 139 -1.55 -6.56 -5.91
CA ARG A 139 -1.30 -7.87 -6.51
C ARG A 139 -0.79 -8.91 -5.51
N GLU A 140 0.27 -8.58 -4.77
CA GLU A 140 1.01 -9.56 -3.98
C GLU A 140 0.46 -9.70 -2.55
N LEU A 141 -0.11 -8.62 -1.98
CA LEU A 141 -0.67 -8.65 -0.64
C LEU A 141 -2.19 -8.85 -0.65
N GLU A 142 -2.89 -8.20 -1.58
CA GLU A 142 -4.35 -8.32 -1.69
C GLU A 142 -4.81 -9.35 -2.73
N GLU A 143 -3.89 -10.01 -3.42
CA GLU A 143 -4.13 -11.11 -4.37
C GLU A 143 -5.15 -10.78 -5.48
N LEU A 144 -5.29 -9.50 -5.83
CA LEU A 144 -6.27 -9.07 -6.83
C LEU A 144 -5.86 -9.47 -8.25
N ARG A 145 -6.86 -9.69 -9.11
CA ARG A 145 -6.64 -9.91 -10.53
C ARG A 145 -6.22 -8.62 -11.23
N TYR A 146 -5.52 -8.72 -12.33
CA TYR A 146 -5.02 -7.56 -13.07
C TYR A 146 -6.15 -6.64 -13.56
N GLU A 147 -7.30 -7.21 -13.90
CA GLU A 147 -8.50 -6.48 -14.30
C GLU A 147 -9.06 -5.63 -13.15
N ASP A 148 -9.04 -6.19 -11.92
CA ASP A 148 -9.47 -5.48 -10.72
C ASP A 148 -8.49 -4.35 -10.39
N ILE A 149 -7.19 -4.60 -10.48
CA ILE A 149 -6.14 -3.58 -10.29
C ILE A 149 -6.29 -2.46 -11.33
N ALA A 150 -6.55 -2.79 -12.60
CA ALA A 150 -6.78 -1.81 -13.65
C ALA A 150 -7.96 -0.89 -13.33
N ARG A 151 -9.07 -1.46 -12.82
CA ARG A 151 -10.25 -0.69 -12.38
C ARG A 151 -9.96 0.19 -11.18
N ILE A 152 -9.31 -0.35 -10.14
CA ILE A 152 -8.95 0.37 -8.91
C ILE A 152 -8.03 1.54 -9.24
N ALA A 153 -6.96 1.30 -10.02
CA ALA A 153 -5.97 2.30 -10.36
C ALA A 153 -6.41 3.26 -11.47
N GLY A 154 -7.49 2.94 -12.20
CA GLY A 154 -7.97 3.74 -13.33
C GLY A 154 -6.99 3.78 -14.49
N ILE A 155 -6.30 2.65 -14.77
CA ILE A 155 -5.26 2.55 -15.82
C ILE A 155 -5.51 1.34 -16.72
N PRO A 156 -5.02 1.34 -17.98
CA PRO A 156 -5.10 0.21 -18.88
C PRO A 156 -4.41 -1.04 -18.30
N LEU A 157 -4.92 -2.23 -18.64
CA LEU A 157 -4.36 -3.53 -18.23
C LEU A 157 -2.88 -3.68 -18.57
N GLY A 158 -2.47 -3.23 -19.76
CA GLY A 158 -1.06 -3.24 -20.20
C GLY A 158 -0.18 -2.37 -19.29
N THR A 159 -0.73 -1.27 -18.75
CA THR A 159 -0.03 -0.40 -17.79
C THR A 159 0.12 -1.10 -16.43
N VAL A 160 -0.88 -1.87 -15.97
CA VAL A 160 -0.74 -2.71 -14.76
C VAL A 160 0.42 -3.68 -14.91
N MET A 161 0.45 -4.42 -16.03
CA MET A 161 1.51 -5.41 -16.31
C MET A 161 2.90 -4.76 -16.33
N SER A 162 3.06 -3.63 -17.02
CA SER A 162 4.34 -2.92 -17.11
C SER A 162 4.78 -2.33 -15.77
N ARG A 163 3.85 -1.78 -14.97
CA ARG A 163 4.14 -1.30 -13.61
C ARG A 163 4.55 -2.43 -12.69
N LEU A 164 3.86 -3.57 -12.69
CA LEU A 164 4.23 -4.76 -11.91
C LEU A 164 5.62 -5.27 -12.29
N SER A 165 5.92 -5.36 -13.58
CA SER A 165 7.25 -5.78 -14.05
C SER A 165 8.36 -4.86 -13.54
N ARG A 166 8.19 -3.55 -13.63
CA ARG A 166 9.15 -2.55 -13.13
C ARG A 166 9.27 -2.59 -11.61
N ALA A 167 8.15 -2.65 -10.90
CA ALA A 167 8.14 -2.74 -9.43
C ALA A 167 8.91 -3.97 -8.93
N ARG A 168 8.67 -5.15 -9.53
CA ARG A 168 9.40 -6.39 -9.19
C ARG A 168 10.89 -6.29 -9.53
N SER A 169 11.26 -5.54 -10.59
CA SER A 169 12.68 -5.30 -10.90
C SER A 169 13.36 -4.43 -9.86
N MET A 170 12.70 -3.33 -9.44
CA MET A 170 13.21 -2.44 -8.40
C MET A 170 13.34 -3.16 -7.05
N LEU A 171 12.36 -3.99 -6.66
CA LEU A 171 12.44 -4.79 -5.44
C LEU A 171 13.60 -5.79 -5.48
N ARG A 172 13.83 -6.47 -6.61
CA ARG A 172 14.96 -7.40 -6.76
C ARG A 172 16.30 -6.70 -6.66
N GLU A 173 16.42 -5.50 -7.18
CA GLU A 173 17.62 -4.68 -7.09
C GLU A 173 17.89 -4.25 -5.65
N SER A 174 16.89 -3.64 -4.98
CA SER A 174 16.99 -3.24 -3.58
C SER A 174 17.38 -4.39 -2.66
N LEU A 175 16.73 -5.56 -2.81
CA LEU A 175 17.01 -6.73 -1.97
C LEU A 175 18.35 -7.42 -2.29
N ARG A 176 18.99 -7.14 -3.43
CA ARG A 176 20.34 -7.61 -3.76
C ARG A 176 21.41 -6.76 -3.09
N ASP A 177 21.26 -5.43 -3.15
CA ASP A 177 22.26 -4.48 -2.63
C ASP A 177 22.41 -4.58 -1.11
N GLU A 178 21.39 -5.08 -0.42
CA GLU A 178 21.40 -5.25 1.03
C GLU A 178 21.96 -6.60 1.52
N ARG A 179 22.47 -7.47 0.66
CA ARG A 179 23.14 -8.69 1.12
C ARG A 179 24.51 -8.35 1.72
N PRO A 180 24.75 -8.54 3.05
CA PRO A 180 26.04 -8.35 3.63
C PRO A 180 26.97 -9.49 3.17
N GLY A 181 27.70 -9.28 2.08
CA GLY A 181 28.60 -10.31 1.55
C GLY A 181 29.36 -9.96 0.27
N ASP A 182 28.99 -8.90 -0.45
CA ASP A 182 29.65 -8.56 -1.74
C ASP A 182 30.47 -7.24 -1.69
N ALA A 183 30.95 -6.86 -0.52
CA ALA A 183 31.92 -5.77 -0.33
C ALA A 183 33.38 -6.26 -0.52
N GLY A 184 33.60 -7.15 -1.50
CA GLY A 184 34.93 -7.69 -1.78
C GLY A 184 35.25 -7.62 -3.27
N GLY A 185 35.86 -6.50 -3.75
CA GLY A 185 36.51 -6.58 -5.03
C GLY A 185 36.49 -5.36 -5.95
N ARG A 186 36.73 -4.16 -5.42
CA ARG A 186 37.27 -3.09 -6.27
C ARG A 186 38.64 -2.66 -5.78
N THR A 187 39.61 -3.51 -5.98
CA THR A 187 41.03 -3.14 -5.92
C THR A 187 41.28 -2.16 -7.09
N ARG A 188 41.38 -0.88 -6.75
CA ARG A 188 41.95 0.11 -7.68
C ARG A 188 43.44 -0.24 -7.86
N HIS A 189 43.78 -0.77 -9.02
CA HIS A 189 45.18 -0.75 -9.48
C HIS A 189 45.58 0.73 -9.68
N VAL A 190 46.36 1.24 -8.76
CA VAL A 190 47.16 2.45 -8.97
C VAL A 190 48.43 1.98 -9.66
N ASN A 191 48.60 2.28 -10.93
CA ASN A 191 49.87 2.18 -11.63
C ASN A 191 50.74 3.41 -11.22
N VAL A 192 51.91 3.11 -10.73
CA VAL A 192 53.04 4.02 -10.63
C VAL A 192 53.75 4.10 -11.96
#